data_c837fdbb11e1106e1aa398ac551df91b
#
_entry.id   c837fdbb11e1106e1aa398ac551df91b
#
_cell.length_a   1.000
_cell.length_b   1.000
_cell.length_c   1.000
_cell.angle_alpha   90.00
_cell.angle_beta   90.00
_cell.angle_gamma   90.00
#
_symmetry.space_group_name_H-M   'P 1'
#
loop_
_entity.id
_entity.type
_entity.pdbx_description
1 polymer ?
#
loop_
_entity_poly.entity_id
_entity_poly.type
_entity_poly.pdbx_seq_one_letter_code
_entity_poly.pdbx_strand_id
1 'polypeptide(L)'
;MLLAIDIGNTNITIGLFDGEEIEGTFRMTTKMPRTSDEYGIFFYNILHSRGLHREQIDAAIIASVVPDVNHHIINGLIKYFNVNPIVVGPGIKTGIKIALPNPKEVGADRIVDAVAAYELYGGPVLVIDYGTATTHDLVLEDASLVGGRSEERR
;
A
#
# COMPACT_ATOMS: atom_id res chain seq x y z
N MET A 1 11.10 -12.29 -3.36
CA MET A 1 9.93 -11.96 -2.50
C MET A 1 9.59 -10.48 -2.64
N LEU A 2 8.34 -10.10 -2.44
CA LEU A 2 7.83 -8.71 -2.53
C LEU A 2 7.43 -8.19 -1.14
N LEU A 3 7.86 -6.97 -0.81
CA LEU A 3 7.30 -6.19 0.30
C LEU A 3 6.22 -5.25 -0.23
N ALA A 4 4.98 -5.45 0.22
CA ALA A 4 3.87 -4.53 -0.02
C ALA A 4 3.62 -3.70 1.26
N ILE A 5 3.66 -2.38 1.13
CA ILE A 5 3.59 -1.46 2.28
C ILE A 5 2.44 -0.49 2.05
N ASP A 6 1.44 -0.55 2.93
CA ASP A 6 0.34 0.40 2.98
C ASP A 6 0.55 1.37 4.14
N ILE A 7 0.65 2.67 3.82
CA ILE A 7 0.91 3.75 4.78
C ILE A 7 -0.35 4.57 4.99
N GLY A 8 -1.14 4.16 5.97
CA GLY A 8 -2.32 4.89 6.41
C GLY A 8 -2.00 5.95 7.48
N ASN A 9 -2.97 6.81 7.78
CA ASN A 9 -2.82 7.87 8.80
C ASN A 9 -2.55 7.35 10.22
N THR A 10 -2.98 6.14 10.53
CA THR A 10 -2.85 5.55 11.87
C THR A 10 -1.82 4.45 11.93
N ASN A 11 -1.83 3.57 10.96
CA ASN A 11 -0.96 2.40 10.90
C ASN A 11 -0.30 2.27 9.54
N ILE A 12 0.90 1.70 9.55
CA ILE A 12 1.59 1.15 8.39
C ILE A 12 1.41 -0.36 8.44
N THR A 13 0.82 -0.93 7.39
CA THR A 13 0.67 -2.38 7.23
C THR A 13 1.69 -2.87 6.22
N ILE A 14 2.37 -3.96 6.53
CA ILE A 14 3.40 -4.56 5.68
C ILE A 14 3.00 -6.00 5.38
N GLY A 15 2.87 -6.33 4.11
CA GLY A 15 2.70 -7.69 3.62
C GLY A 15 4.00 -8.20 3.00
N LEU A 16 4.37 -9.42 3.34
CA LEU A 16 5.48 -10.14 2.73
C LEU A 16 4.91 -11.24 1.84
N PHE A 17 5.26 -11.22 0.55
CA PHE A 17 4.74 -12.14 -0.45
C PHE A 17 5.86 -12.98 -1.07
N ASP A 18 5.62 -14.27 -1.23
CA ASP A 18 6.39 -15.15 -2.10
C ASP A 18 5.50 -15.62 -3.26
N GLY A 19 5.67 -15.02 -4.44
CA GLY A 19 4.69 -15.13 -5.51
C GLY A 19 3.32 -14.59 -5.08
N GLU A 20 2.29 -15.43 -5.07
CA GLU A 20 0.93 -15.08 -4.66
C GLU A 20 0.63 -15.40 -3.18
N GLU A 21 1.53 -16.11 -2.50
CA GLU A 21 1.37 -16.52 -1.12
C GLU A 21 1.80 -15.42 -0.14
N ILE A 22 0.99 -15.21 0.90
CA ILE A 22 1.30 -14.26 1.97
C ILE A 22 2.09 -14.98 3.07
N GLU A 23 3.40 -14.73 3.13
CA GLU A 23 4.30 -15.28 4.15
C GLU A 23 4.13 -14.61 5.50
N GLY A 24 3.65 -13.38 5.52
CA GLY A 24 3.37 -12.68 6.76
C GLY A 24 2.81 -11.30 6.58
N THR A 25 2.08 -10.86 7.61
CA THR A 25 1.56 -9.50 7.71
C THR A 25 2.01 -8.88 9.02
N PHE A 26 2.48 -7.64 8.96
CA PHE A 26 3.00 -6.91 10.10
C PHE A 26 2.39 -5.52 10.15
N ARG A 27 2.38 -4.92 11.32
CA ARG A 27 1.81 -3.59 11.52
C ARG A 27 2.65 -2.76 12.47
N MET A 28 2.77 -1.49 12.16
CA MET A 28 3.37 -0.50 13.05
C MET A 28 2.55 0.79 13.03
N THR A 29 2.69 1.62 14.06
CA THR A 29 2.00 2.92 14.09
C THR A 29 2.70 3.93 13.17
N THR A 30 1.90 4.70 12.42
CA THR A 30 2.38 5.82 11.61
C THR A 30 2.71 7.06 12.46
N LYS A 31 2.03 7.23 13.60
CA LYS A 31 2.08 8.45 14.41
C LYS A 31 3.42 8.70 15.12
N MET A 32 4.31 7.72 15.20
CA MET A 32 5.65 7.91 15.76
C MET A 32 6.63 8.32 14.65
N PRO A 33 7.25 9.51 14.74
CA PRO A 33 8.33 9.87 13.83
C PRO A 33 9.47 8.86 13.93
N ARG A 34 9.94 8.37 12.78
CA ARG A 34 11.06 7.43 12.66
C ARG A 34 11.98 7.86 11.55
N THR A 35 13.26 7.59 11.76
CA THR A 35 14.30 7.76 10.77
C THR A 35 14.28 6.62 9.73
N SER A 36 14.98 6.82 8.62
CA SER A 36 15.15 5.77 7.61
C SER A 36 15.83 4.53 8.18
N ASP A 37 16.74 4.71 9.14
CA ASP A 37 17.44 3.60 9.79
C ASP A 37 16.50 2.78 10.69
N GLU A 38 15.62 3.43 11.44
CA GLU A 38 14.63 2.72 12.26
C GLU A 38 13.65 1.91 11.41
N TYR A 39 13.21 2.43 10.27
CA TYR A 39 12.39 1.67 9.32
C TYR A 39 13.17 0.50 8.72
N GLY A 40 14.39 0.73 8.25
CA GLY A 40 15.23 -0.32 7.67
C GLY A 40 15.52 -1.46 8.65
N ILE A 41 15.86 -1.13 9.89
CA ILE A 41 16.09 -2.12 10.96
C ILE A 41 14.80 -2.86 11.32
N PHE A 42 13.66 -2.16 11.34
CA PHE A 42 12.37 -2.80 11.59
C PHE A 42 12.04 -3.85 10.53
N PHE A 43 12.18 -3.51 9.24
CA PHE A 43 11.98 -4.47 8.14
C PHE A 43 12.97 -5.63 8.19
N TYR A 44 14.23 -5.35 8.49
CA TYR A 44 15.23 -6.41 8.67
C TYR A 44 14.84 -7.38 9.78
N ASN A 45 14.41 -6.88 10.93
CA ASN A 45 13.99 -7.70 12.06
C ASN A 45 12.75 -8.54 11.76
N ILE A 46 11.78 -8.01 10.98
CA ILE A 46 10.63 -8.77 10.51
C ILE A 46 11.08 -10.01 9.73
N LEU A 47 11.96 -9.83 8.75
CA LEU A 47 12.47 -10.93 7.93
C LEU A 47 13.25 -11.94 8.78
N HIS A 48 14.15 -11.45 9.61
CA HIS A 48 14.97 -12.30 10.48
C HIS A 48 14.09 -13.15 11.43
N SER A 49 13.00 -12.59 11.96
CA SER A 49 12.06 -13.32 12.83
C SER A 49 11.35 -14.48 12.12
N ARG A 50 11.36 -14.48 10.79
CA ARG A 50 10.81 -15.54 9.94
C ARG A 50 11.89 -16.46 9.35
N GLY A 51 13.15 -16.30 9.76
CA GLY A 51 14.27 -17.04 9.19
C GLY A 51 14.61 -16.64 7.75
N LEU A 52 14.16 -15.46 7.32
CA LEU A 52 14.39 -14.93 5.97
C LEU A 52 15.56 -13.94 5.97
N HIS A 53 16.20 -13.84 4.82
CA HIS A 53 17.33 -12.95 4.59
C HIS A 53 16.92 -11.78 3.69
N ARG A 54 17.55 -10.62 3.88
CA ARG A 54 17.27 -9.41 3.10
C ARG A 54 17.45 -9.57 1.59
N GLU A 55 18.39 -10.44 1.20
CA GLU A 55 18.71 -10.76 -0.19
C GLU A 55 17.55 -11.49 -0.92
N GLN A 56 16.56 -11.98 -0.20
CA GLN A 56 15.35 -12.60 -0.76
C GLN A 56 14.30 -11.56 -1.16
N ILE A 57 14.48 -10.28 -0.77
CA ILE A 57 13.59 -9.20 -1.18
C ILE A 57 14.04 -8.63 -2.52
N ASP A 58 13.27 -8.89 -3.56
CA ASP A 58 13.57 -8.48 -4.94
C ASP A 58 12.88 -7.17 -5.30
N ALA A 59 11.75 -6.87 -4.66
CA ALA A 59 10.91 -5.71 -4.97
C ALA A 59 10.17 -5.19 -3.75
N ALA A 60 9.74 -3.94 -3.83
CA ALA A 60 8.81 -3.34 -2.86
C ALA A 60 7.83 -2.42 -3.58
N ILE A 61 6.60 -2.35 -3.06
CA ILE A 61 5.55 -1.43 -3.51
C ILE A 61 4.97 -0.70 -2.30
N ILE A 62 4.70 0.59 -2.46
CA ILE A 62 4.17 1.46 -1.41
C ILE A 62 2.88 2.12 -1.91
N ALA A 63 1.77 1.91 -1.18
CA ALA A 63 0.60 2.77 -1.23
C ALA A 63 0.65 3.70 -0.01
N SER A 64 0.43 5.00 -0.18
CA SER A 64 0.57 5.94 0.93
C SER A 64 -0.40 7.10 0.82
N VAL A 65 -1.00 7.46 1.96
CA VAL A 65 -1.74 8.70 2.17
C VAL A 65 -1.02 9.65 3.14
N VAL A 66 0.24 9.34 3.50
CA VAL A 66 1.09 10.14 4.42
C VAL A 66 2.45 10.44 3.76
N PRO A 67 2.52 11.45 2.88
CA PRO A 67 3.73 11.75 2.09
C PRO A 67 5.00 11.95 2.92
N ASP A 68 4.89 12.53 4.11
CA ASP A 68 6.03 12.84 4.99
C ASP A 68 6.80 11.58 5.43
N VAL A 69 6.12 10.43 5.49
CA VAL A 69 6.73 9.15 5.89
C VAL A 69 7.43 8.46 4.71
N ASN A 70 6.98 8.73 3.48
CA ASN A 70 7.44 8.03 2.29
C ASN A 70 8.96 8.10 2.13
N HIS A 71 9.55 9.29 2.28
CA HIS A 71 10.98 9.50 2.11
C HIS A 71 11.82 8.61 3.05
N HIS A 72 11.39 8.48 4.31
CA HIS A 72 12.10 7.67 5.30
C HIS A 72 12.01 6.18 4.99
N ILE A 73 10.84 5.68 4.60
CA ILE A 73 10.64 4.28 4.23
C ILE A 73 11.41 3.94 2.95
N ILE A 74 11.32 4.78 1.91
CA ILE A 74 12.05 4.60 0.65
C ILE A 74 13.56 4.50 0.90
N ASN A 75 14.12 5.45 1.66
CA ASN A 75 15.54 5.45 1.98
C ASN A 75 15.95 4.24 2.83
N GLY A 76 15.08 3.80 3.76
CA GLY A 76 15.30 2.58 4.53
C GLY A 76 15.37 1.33 3.63
N LEU A 77 14.46 1.19 2.67
CA LEU A 77 14.46 0.08 1.72
C LEU A 77 15.70 0.11 0.81
N ILE A 78 16.07 1.28 0.28
CA ILE A 78 17.27 1.40 -0.56
C ILE A 78 18.52 1.05 0.25
N LYS A 79 18.69 1.62 1.45
CA LYS A 79 19.89 1.48 2.27
C LYS A 79 20.10 0.05 2.80
N TYR A 80 19.03 -0.58 3.25
CA TYR A 80 19.14 -1.88 3.96
C TYR A 80 18.89 -3.07 3.05
N PHE A 81 18.12 -2.91 1.97
CA PHE A 81 17.71 -4.00 1.07
C PHE A 81 18.20 -3.82 -0.36
N ASN A 82 18.75 -2.65 -0.70
CA ASN A 82 19.12 -2.29 -2.08
C ASN A 82 17.91 -2.37 -3.06
N VAL A 83 16.70 -2.12 -2.56
CA VAL A 83 15.45 -2.15 -3.33
C VAL A 83 14.91 -0.74 -3.47
N ASN A 84 14.67 -0.30 -4.70
CA ASN A 84 13.98 0.95 -5.00
C ASN A 84 12.49 0.66 -5.18
N PRO A 85 11.62 1.08 -4.25
CA PRO A 85 10.20 0.71 -4.29
C PRO A 85 9.44 1.45 -5.38
N ILE A 86 8.38 0.81 -5.90
CA ILE A 86 7.34 1.48 -6.68
C ILE A 86 6.41 2.18 -5.70
N VAL A 87 6.16 3.48 -5.89
CA VAL A 87 5.20 4.24 -5.09
C VAL A 87 3.93 4.44 -5.91
N VAL A 88 2.81 3.91 -5.43
CA VAL A 88 1.51 4.06 -6.10
C VAL A 88 1.07 5.52 -6.06
N GLY A 89 0.73 6.06 -7.21
CA GLY A 89 0.33 7.45 -7.35
C GLY A 89 -0.06 7.82 -8.78
N PRO A 90 -0.34 9.10 -9.04
CA PRO A 90 -0.75 9.56 -10.36
C PRO A 90 0.27 9.21 -11.43
N GLY A 91 -0.20 8.59 -12.52
CA GLY A 91 0.62 8.21 -13.66
C GLY A 91 1.12 6.76 -13.66
N ILE A 92 0.96 6.02 -12.58
CA ILE A 92 1.22 4.59 -12.55
C ILE A 92 0.07 3.84 -13.23
N LYS A 93 0.42 2.92 -14.14
CA LYS A 93 -0.57 2.06 -14.80
C LYS A 93 -0.97 0.94 -13.85
N THR A 94 -2.12 1.09 -13.24
CA THR A 94 -2.67 0.12 -12.26
C THR A 94 -3.70 -0.85 -12.87
N GLY A 95 -4.09 -0.66 -14.12
CA GLY A 95 -5.19 -1.40 -14.74
C GLY A 95 -6.57 -0.78 -14.47
N ILE A 96 -6.72 0.03 -13.42
CA ILE A 96 -7.97 0.74 -13.09
C ILE A 96 -7.95 2.13 -13.74
N LYS A 97 -9.06 2.49 -14.40
CA LYS A 97 -9.30 3.83 -14.94
C LYS A 97 -10.04 4.66 -13.89
N ILE A 98 -9.39 5.70 -13.39
CA ILE A 98 -10.02 6.61 -12.42
C ILE A 98 -10.93 7.58 -13.18
N ALA A 99 -12.23 7.34 -13.16
CA ALA A 99 -13.28 8.13 -13.83
C ALA A 99 -14.00 9.09 -12.84
N LEU A 100 -13.24 9.69 -11.94
CA LEU A 100 -13.70 10.67 -10.96
C LEU A 100 -13.36 12.09 -11.42
N PRO A 101 -14.10 13.12 -10.95
CA PRO A 101 -13.85 14.52 -11.36
C PRO A 101 -12.42 14.98 -11.10
N ASN A 102 -11.82 14.56 -9.98
CA ASN A 102 -10.45 14.92 -9.58
C ASN A 102 -9.61 13.65 -9.39
N PRO A 103 -9.16 12.98 -10.47
CA PRO A 103 -8.43 11.71 -10.36
C PRO A 103 -7.14 11.76 -9.53
N LYS A 104 -6.51 12.94 -9.47
CA LYS A 104 -5.25 13.15 -8.73
C LYS A 104 -5.44 13.25 -7.21
N GLU A 105 -6.68 13.44 -6.76
CA GLU A 105 -7.03 13.55 -5.33
C GLU A 105 -7.44 12.21 -4.73
N VAL A 106 -7.54 11.16 -5.55
CA VAL A 106 -7.86 9.81 -5.06
C VAL A 106 -6.65 9.26 -4.32
N GLY A 107 -6.85 8.89 -3.07
CA GLY A 107 -5.81 8.29 -2.23
C GLY A 107 -5.29 6.99 -2.83
N ALA A 108 -4.00 6.72 -2.61
CA ALA A 108 -3.36 5.51 -3.12
C ALA A 108 -3.99 4.24 -2.52
N ASP A 109 -4.42 4.29 -1.26
CA ASP A 109 -5.19 3.25 -0.57
C ASP A 109 -6.42 2.82 -1.37
N ARG A 110 -7.27 3.77 -1.75
CA ARG A 110 -8.47 3.50 -2.55
C ARG A 110 -8.17 2.92 -3.93
N ILE A 111 -7.06 3.35 -4.54
CA ILE A 111 -6.62 2.83 -5.84
C ILE A 111 -6.22 1.36 -5.72
N VAL A 112 -5.41 0.99 -4.72
CA VAL A 112 -4.95 -0.40 -4.56
C VAL A 112 -6.08 -1.33 -4.14
N ASP A 113 -7.02 -0.85 -3.32
CA ASP A 113 -8.23 -1.60 -2.96
C ASP A 113 -9.12 -1.87 -4.18
N ALA A 114 -9.32 -0.86 -5.03
CA ALA A 114 -10.08 -1.00 -6.28
C ALA A 114 -9.42 -2.00 -7.24
N VAL A 115 -8.08 -1.94 -7.37
CA VAL A 115 -7.31 -2.90 -8.18
C VAL A 115 -7.49 -4.30 -7.65
N ALA A 116 -7.26 -4.51 -6.35
CA ALA A 116 -7.34 -5.84 -5.74
C ALA A 116 -8.75 -6.44 -5.86
N ALA A 117 -9.80 -5.63 -5.59
CA ALA A 117 -11.18 -6.09 -5.70
C ALA A 117 -11.56 -6.46 -7.14
N TYR A 118 -11.14 -5.64 -8.12
CA TYR A 118 -11.42 -5.92 -9.52
C TYR A 118 -10.69 -7.17 -10.04
N GLU A 119 -9.43 -7.34 -9.69
CA GLU A 119 -8.62 -8.52 -10.09
C GLU A 119 -9.17 -9.81 -9.47
N LEU A 120 -9.62 -9.76 -8.22
CA LEU A 120 -10.12 -10.95 -7.51
C LEU A 120 -11.55 -11.32 -7.87
N TYR A 121 -12.42 -10.33 -8.12
CA TYR A 121 -13.88 -10.54 -8.22
C TYR A 121 -14.48 -10.07 -9.54
N GLY A 122 -13.74 -9.34 -10.36
CA GLY A 122 -14.26 -8.66 -11.54
C GLY A 122 -15.13 -7.45 -11.20
N GLY A 123 -15.78 -6.89 -12.23
CA GLY A 123 -16.74 -5.80 -12.06
C GLY A 123 -18.17 -6.22 -12.45
N PRO A 124 -19.20 -5.47 -12.02
CA PRO A 124 -19.12 -4.34 -11.09
C PRO A 124 -18.88 -4.81 -9.66
N VAL A 125 -18.02 -4.11 -8.92
CA VAL A 125 -17.71 -4.42 -7.52
C VAL A 125 -17.75 -3.16 -6.66
N LEU A 126 -18.38 -3.26 -5.48
CA LEU A 126 -18.38 -2.22 -4.46
C LEU A 126 -17.35 -2.58 -3.39
N VAL A 127 -16.36 -1.72 -3.23
CA VAL A 127 -15.31 -1.85 -2.20
C VAL A 127 -15.70 -0.98 -1.01
N ILE A 128 -15.68 -1.56 0.17
CA ILE A 128 -15.92 -0.84 1.43
C ILE A 128 -14.73 -1.07 2.34
N ASP A 129 -13.97 -0.02 2.63
CA ASP A 129 -12.88 -0.06 3.60
C ASP A 129 -13.31 0.61 4.92
N TYR A 130 -13.16 -0.11 6.01
CA TYR A 130 -13.43 0.35 7.38
C TYR A 130 -12.13 0.73 8.09
N GLY A 131 -11.46 1.78 7.60
CA GLY A 131 -10.25 2.32 8.18
C GLY A 131 -10.49 3.42 9.22
N THR A 132 -9.55 4.38 9.29
CA THR A 132 -9.70 5.64 10.05
C THR A 132 -10.88 6.46 9.53
N ALA A 133 -11.04 6.49 8.23
CA ALA A 133 -12.27 6.87 7.53
C ALA A 133 -12.95 5.60 6.97
N THR A 134 -14.26 5.67 6.72
CA THR A 134 -14.93 4.63 5.94
C THR A 134 -15.01 5.10 4.49
N THR A 135 -14.48 4.34 3.56
CA THR A 135 -14.56 4.63 2.13
C THR A 135 -15.50 3.64 1.43
N HIS A 136 -16.14 4.11 0.38
CA HIS A 136 -17.00 3.31 -0.49
C HIS A 136 -16.62 3.61 -1.92
N ASP A 137 -16.16 2.60 -2.66
CA ASP A 137 -15.66 2.74 -4.01
C ASP A 137 -16.34 1.77 -4.97
N LEU A 138 -16.91 2.29 -6.07
CA LEU A 138 -17.56 1.47 -7.09
C LEU A 138 -16.66 1.36 -8.32
N VAL A 139 -16.31 0.12 -8.66
CA VAL A 139 -15.57 -0.22 -9.87
C VAL A 139 -16.50 -0.94 -10.84
N LEU A 140 -16.61 -0.44 -12.07
CA LEU A 140 -17.47 -1.01 -13.10
C LEU A 140 -16.81 -2.20 -13.83
N GLU A 141 -17.57 -2.87 -14.70
CA GLU A 141 -17.09 -3.99 -15.53
C GLU A 141 -15.92 -3.65 -16.44
N ASP A 142 -15.80 -2.40 -16.87
CA ASP A 142 -14.71 -1.89 -17.72
C ASP A 142 -13.48 -1.41 -16.94
N ALA A 143 -13.35 -1.82 -15.68
CA ALA A 143 -12.29 -1.40 -14.75
C ALA A 143 -12.31 0.12 -14.45
N SER A 144 -13.45 0.79 -14.58
CA SER A 144 -13.59 2.22 -14.25
C SER A 144 -14.02 2.40 -12.79
N LEU A 145 -13.20 3.10 -12.01
CA LEU A 145 -13.56 3.62 -10.69
C LEU A 145 -14.38 4.90 -10.88
N VAL A 146 -15.71 4.82 -10.67
CA VAL A 146 -16.67 5.88 -11.04
C VAL A 146 -17.31 6.61 -9.87
N GLY A 147 -17.20 6.06 -8.67
CA GLY A 147 -17.82 6.64 -7.49
C GLY A 147 -17.02 6.32 -6.25
N GLY A 148 -17.18 7.17 -5.27
CA GLY A 148 -16.58 6.92 -3.97
C GLY A 148 -16.95 8.02 -3.00
N ARG A 149 -17.22 7.61 -1.77
CA ARG A 149 -17.46 8.49 -0.64
C ARG A 149 -16.50 8.11 0.47
N SER A 150 -15.91 9.11 1.11
CA SER A 150 -15.12 8.94 2.31
C SER A 150 -15.84 9.64 3.46
N GLU A 151 -16.03 8.94 4.56
CA GLU A 151 -16.62 9.50 5.77
C GLU A 151 -15.64 9.31 6.93
N GLU A 152 -15.16 10.43 7.50
CA GLU A 152 -14.39 10.37 8.73
C GLU A 152 -15.27 9.97 9.90
N ARG A 153 -14.82 9.03 10.70
CA ARG A 153 -15.46 8.73 12.00
C ARG A 153 -15.18 9.91 12.93
N ARG A 154 -16.25 10.56 13.36
CA ARG A 154 -16.21 11.57 14.44
C ARG A 154 -16.05 10.92 15.80
#